data_cb3333c8eb36b3daba162c53c6d130af
#
_entry.id   cb3333c8eb36b3daba162c53c6d130af
#
_cell.length_a   1.000
_cell.length_b   1.000
_cell.length_c   1.000
_cell.angle_alpha   90.00
_cell.angle_beta   90.00
_cell.angle_gamma   90.00
#
_symmetry.space_group_name_H-M   'P 1'
#
loop_
_entity.id
_entity.type
_entity.pdbx_description
1 polymer ?
#
loop_
_entity_poly.entity_id
_entity_poly.type
_entity_poly.pdbx_seq_one_letter_code
_entity_poly.pdbx_strand_id
1 'polypeptide(L)'
;NTGGLRSRDQDLRSRLPGRPRGSARSPIGNGMSTILFLVIVVVVTALVFDFTNGFHDSSNAMATSVATGAFTPRRAVLVAAVLNVIGACLSTEVSKTISHGMFDDTVIEAAPALIFAGLAGAILWNLATWLFGLPSSSSHALFGGLIGAVVVAAGVQGVHWGTVISKIILPAVIAPVVAGVAAALATALA
;
A
#
# COMPACT_ATOMS: atom_id res chain seq x y z
N ASN A 1 -15.97 72.78 -30.65
CA ASN A 1 -14.59 72.28 -30.77
C ASN A 1 -14.46 70.89 -30.10
N THR A 2 -15.17 69.89 -30.60
CA THR A 2 -15.22 68.54 -30.03
C THR A 2 -14.52 67.48 -30.93
N GLY A 3 -13.86 67.91 -32.01
CA GLY A 3 -13.22 66.99 -32.97
C GLY A 3 -11.80 66.49 -32.57
N GLY A 4 -11.12 67.18 -31.67
CA GLY A 4 -9.70 66.90 -31.32
C GLY A 4 -9.47 65.79 -30.27
N LEU A 5 -10.50 65.46 -29.50
CA LEU A 5 -10.36 64.47 -28.42
C LEU A 5 -10.58 63.03 -28.91
N ARG A 6 -11.38 62.83 -29.95
CA ARG A 6 -11.66 61.49 -30.51
C ARG A 6 -10.45 60.90 -31.29
N SER A 7 -9.66 61.75 -31.94
CA SER A 7 -8.52 61.32 -32.73
C SER A 7 -7.35 60.88 -31.84
N ARG A 8 -7.16 61.49 -30.66
CA ARG A 8 -6.09 61.11 -29.68
C ARG A 8 -6.36 59.78 -29.01
N ASP A 9 -7.60 59.47 -28.73
CA ASP A 9 -7.97 58.20 -28.10
C ASP A 9 -7.79 56.99 -29.04
N GLN A 10 -7.97 57.16 -30.33
CA GLN A 10 -7.73 56.09 -31.31
C GLN A 10 -6.23 55.88 -31.55
N ASP A 11 -5.41 56.90 -31.49
CA ASP A 11 -3.96 56.76 -31.67
C ASP A 11 -3.28 56.13 -30.43
N LEU A 12 -3.80 56.35 -29.24
CA LEU A 12 -3.33 55.70 -28.01
C LEU A 12 -3.66 54.19 -27.97
N ARG A 13 -4.80 53.80 -28.54
CA ARG A 13 -5.20 52.37 -28.57
C ARG A 13 -4.37 51.55 -29.58
N SER A 14 -3.86 52.18 -30.64
CA SER A 14 -3.03 51.53 -31.64
C SER A 14 -1.59 51.27 -31.19
N ARG A 15 -1.15 51.96 -30.13
CA ARG A 15 0.24 51.83 -29.59
C ARG A 15 0.39 50.88 -28.41
N LEU A 16 -0.72 50.28 -27.93
CA LEU A 16 -0.59 49.27 -26.88
C LEU A 16 -0.05 47.97 -27.49
N PRO A 17 1.08 47.45 -26.98
CA PRO A 17 1.56 46.17 -27.45
C PRO A 17 0.52 45.08 -27.22
N GLY A 18 0.19 44.37 -28.29
CA GLY A 18 -0.79 43.31 -28.27
C GLY A 18 -0.43 42.34 -27.11
N ARG A 19 -1.37 42.19 -26.17
CA ARG A 19 -1.24 41.16 -25.14
C ARG A 19 -0.99 39.81 -25.83
N PRO A 20 0.07 39.13 -25.51
CA PRO A 20 0.26 37.79 -26.01
C PRO A 20 -0.93 36.95 -25.54
N ARG A 21 -1.74 36.44 -26.49
CA ARG A 21 -2.72 35.39 -26.25
C ARG A 21 -1.92 34.10 -26.00
N GLY A 22 -1.20 34.07 -24.89
CA GLY A 22 -0.72 32.84 -24.32
C GLY A 22 -1.94 32.11 -23.74
N SER A 23 -2.31 30.99 -24.34
CA SER A 23 -3.22 30.05 -23.71
C SER A 23 -2.53 29.59 -22.41
N ALA A 24 -2.85 30.23 -21.30
CA ALA A 24 -2.54 29.74 -19.99
C ALA A 24 -3.28 28.41 -19.83
N ARG A 25 -2.63 27.30 -20.20
CA ARG A 25 -3.04 25.98 -19.74
C ARG A 25 -3.03 26.05 -18.24
N SER A 26 -4.18 25.94 -17.62
CA SER A 26 -4.32 26.00 -16.18
C SER A 26 -3.44 24.92 -15.55
N PRO A 27 -2.56 25.24 -14.58
CA PRO A 27 -1.70 24.25 -13.92
C PRO A 27 -2.50 23.20 -13.13
N ILE A 28 -3.77 23.48 -12.86
CA ILE A 28 -4.68 22.61 -12.11
C ILE A 28 -5.02 21.30 -12.86
N GLY A 29 -5.13 21.34 -14.19
CA GLY A 29 -5.48 20.14 -14.98
C GLY A 29 -4.36 19.07 -14.99
N ASN A 30 -3.10 19.48 -15.03
CA ASN A 30 -1.98 18.55 -15.08
C ASN A 30 -1.71 17.91 -13.71
N GLY A 31 -1.89 18.63 -12.60
CA GLY A 31 -1.73 18.09 -11.26
C GLY A 31 -2.78 17.03 -10.93
N MET A 32 -4.04 17.28 -11.27
CA MET A 32 -5.14 16.31 -11.05
C MET A 32 -4.91 15.02 -11.83
N SER A 33 -4.46 15.10 -13.08
CA SER A 33 -4.17 13.91 -13.90
C SER A 33 -2.99 13.11 -13.36
N THR A 34 -1.95 13.77 -12.85
CA THR A 34 -0.78 13.13 -12.25
C THR A 34 -1.14 12.40 -10.95
N ILE A 35 -1.90 13.04 -10.07
CA ILE A 35 -2.37 12.41 -8.83
C ILE A 35 -3.24 11.19 -9.14
N LEU A 36 -4.19 11.30 -10.05
CA LEU A 36 -5.05 10.18 -10.45
C LEU A 36 -4.22 9.02 -11.01
N PHE A 37 -3.23 9.30 -11.84
CA PHE A 37 -2.32 8.29 -12.38
C PHE A 37 -1.56 7.58 -11.26
N LEU A 38 -0.98 8.31 -10.30
CA LEU A 38 -0.25 7.72 -9.17
C LEU A 38 -1.18 6.87 -8.30
N VAL A 39 -2.40 7.32 -8.03
CA VAL A 39 -3.39 6.54 -7.28
C VAL A 39 -3.72 5.23 -8.01
N ILE A 40 -3.93 5.28 -9.32
CA ILE A 40 -4.20 4.06 -10.12
C ILE A 40 -3.01 3.10 -10.03
N VAL A 41 -1.79 3.58 -10.17
CA VAL A 41 -0.57 2.75 -10.05
C VAL A 41 -0.50 2.08 -8.68
N VAL A 42 -0.74 2.83 -7.60
CA VAL A 42 -0.75 2.28 -6.23
C VAL A 42 -1.83 1.23 -6.07
N VAL A 43 -3.07 1.49 -6.55
CA VAL A 43 -4.17 0.52 -6.45
C VAL A 43 -3.86 -0.76 -7.23
N VAL A 44 -3.35 -0.65 -8.46
CA VAL A 44 -2.94 -1.82 -9.25
C VAL A 44 -1.85 -2.61 -8.53
N THR A 45 -0.86 -1.92 -7.96
CA THR A 45 0.23 -2.58 -7.21
C THR A 45 -0.30 -3.26 -5.94
N ALA A 46 -1.26 -2.63 -5.24
CA ALA A 46 -1.91 -3.25 -4.08
C ALA A 46 -2.67 -4.52 -4.47
N LEU A 47 -3.40 -4.52 -5.59
CA LEU A 47 -4.07 -5.73 -6.10
C LEU A 47 -3.08 -6.84 -6.48
N VAL A 48 -1.92 -6.49 -7.06
CA VAL A 48 -0.84 -7.45 -7.33
C VAL A 48 -0.27 -7.99 -6.01
N PHE A 49 -0.08 -7.13 -5.00
CA PHE A 49 0.34 -7.57 -3.68
C PHE A 49 -0.69 -8.55 -3.07
N ASP A 50 -1.98 -8.21 -3.08
CA ASP A 50 -3.04 -9.07 -2.56
C ASP A 50 -3.09 -10.42 -3.28
N PHE A 51 -2.88 -10.43 -4.59
CA PHE A 51 -2.79 -11.67 -5.36
C PHE A 51 -1.59 -12.52 -4.92
N THR A 52 -0.39 -11.92 -4.77
CA THR A 52 0.81 -12.65 -4.31
C THR A 52 0.65 -13.13 -2.87
N ASN A 53 0.04 -12.32 -2.01
CA ASN A 53 -0.32 -12.71 -0.65
C ASN A 53 -1.27 -13.91 -0.63
N GLY A 54 -2.33 -13.87 -1.44
CA GLY A 54 -3.35 -14.92 -1.47
C GLY A 54 -2.79 -16.31 -1.75
N PHE A 55 -1.94 -16.46 -2.77
CA PHE A 55 -1.37 -17.79 -3.08
C PHE A 55 -0.25 -18.19 -2.11
N HIS A 56 0.56 -17.23 -1.65
CA HIS A 56 1.65 -17.48 -0.72
C HIS A 56 1.14 -17.95 0.65
N ASP A 57 0.23 -17.19 1.25
CA ASP A 57 -0.31 -17.51 2.58
C ASP A 57 -1.24 -18.74 2.55
N SER A 58 -2.00 -18.94 1.48
CA SER A 58 -2.83 -20.14 1.33
C SER A 58 -1.99 -21.41 1.27
N SER A 59 -0.83 -21.37 0.60
CA SER A 59 0.08 -22.52 0.56
C SER A 59 0.67 -22.82 1.94
N ASN A 60 1.08 -21.80 2.69
CA ASN A 60 1.59 -21.95 4.05
C ASN A 60 0.53 -22.53 5.01
N ALA A 61 -0.70 -21.99 4.96
CA ALA A 61 -1.78 -22.40 5.83
C ALA A 61 -2.28 -23.83 5.55
N MET A 62 -2.27 -24.28 4.28
CA MET A 62 -2.87 -25.55 3.86
C MET A 62 -1.85 -26.68 3.63
N ALA A 63 -0.54 -26.37 3.66
CA ALA A 63 0.50 -27.35 3.35
C ALA A 63 0.40 -28.61 4.21
N THR A 64 0.26 -28.50 5.51
CA THR A 64 0.16 -29.64 6.44
C THR A 64 -1.10 -30.45 6.23
N SER A 65 -2.25 -29.81 6.01
CA SER A 65 -3.54 -30.48 5.75
C SER A 65 -3.53 -31.28 4.44
N VAL A 66 -2.81 -30.80 3.43
CA VAL A 66 -2.62 -31.49 2.17
C VAL A 66 -1.59 -32.62 2.33
N ALA A 67 -0.49 -32.38 3.01
CA ALA A 67 0.58 -33.36 3.23
C ALA A 67 0.12 -34.57 4.06
N THR A 68 -0.78 -34.35 5.04
CA THR A 68 -1.38 -35.42 5.85
C THR A 68 -2.56 -36.14 5.17
N GLY A 69 -2.99 -35.67 3.98
CA GLY A 69 -4.13 -36.24 3.27
C GLY A 69 -5.50 -35.85 3.83
N ALA A 70 -5.57 -34.94 4.82
CA ALA A 70 -6.82 -34.45 5.37
C ALA A 70 -7.66 -33.68 4.33
N PHE A 71 -6.99 -32.96 3.43
CA PHE A 71 -7.60 -32.29 2.29
C PHE A 71 -6.92 -32.66 0.98
N THR A 72 -7.73 -32.80 -0.08
CA THR A 72 -7.17 -32.80 -1.44
C THR A 72 -6.73 -31.36 -1.79
N PRO A 73 -5.69 -31.16 -2.63
CA PRO A 73 -5.21 -29.80 -2.99
C PRO A 73 -6.31 -28.84 -3.45
N ARG A 74 -7.25 -29.34 -4.26
CA ARG A 74 -8.39 -28.54 -4.76
C ARG A 74 -9.31 -28.06 -3.64
N ARG A 75 -9.63 -28.94 -2.67
CA ARG A 75 -10.47 -28.58 -1.52
C ARG A 75 -9.75 -27.60 -0.60
N ALA A 76 -8.46 -27.80 -0.37
CA ALA A 76 -7.63 -26.90 0.42
C ALA A 76 -7.64 -25.48 -0.14
N VAL A 77 -7.42 -25.32 -1.45
CA VAL A 77 -7.44 -24.01 -2.12
C VAL A 77 -8.83 -23.36 -2.04
N LEU A 78 -9.92 -24.12 -2.25
CA LEU A 78 -11.27 -23.58 -2.16
C LEU A 78 -11.60 -23.09 -0.75
N VAL A 79 -11.28 -23.88 0.27
CA VAL A 79 -11.47 -23.50 1.68
C VAL A 79 -10.66 -22.25 2.03
N ALA A 80 -9.39 -22.21 1.63
CA ALA A 80 -8.54 -21.04 1.84
C ALA A 80 -9.13 -19.79 1.16
N ALA A 81 -9.58 -19.89 -0.09
CA ALA A 81 -10.15 -18.77 -0.82
C ALA A 81 -11.42 -18.23 -0.13
N VAL A 82 -12.35 -19.11 0.28
CA VAL A 82 -13.57 -18.69 0.97
C VAL A 82 -13.25 -18.04 2.31
N LEU A 83 -12.36 -18.63 3.11
CA LEU A 83 -11.97 -18.09 4.41
C LEU A 83 -11.22 -16.76 4.29
N ASN A 84 -10.38 -16.58 3.26
CA ASN A 84 -9.71 -15.31 2.98
C ASN A 84 -10.71 -14.20 2.64
N VAL A 85 -11.73 -14.47 1.82
CA VAL A 85 -12.79 -13.49 1.51
C VAL A 85 -13.55 -13.12 2.78
N ILE A 86 -13.95 -14.10 3.59
CA ILE A 86 -14.63 -13.84 4.87
C ILE A 86 -13.72 -13.01 5.79
N GLY A 87 -12.46 -13.38 5.94
CA GLY A 87 -11.48 -12.65 6.75
C GLY A 87 -11.28 -11.21 6.29
N ALA A 88 -11.19 -10.97 4.99
CA ALA A 88 -11.07 -9.63 4.42
C ALA A 88 -12.29 -8.76 4.72
N CYS A 89 -13.51 -9.35 4.74
CA CYS A 89 -14.73 -8.62 5.11
C CYS A 89 -14.83 -8.30 6.61
N LEU A 90 -14.17 -9.11 7.46
CA LEU A 90 -14.27 -8.99 8.93
C LEU A 90 -13.16 -8.16 9.55
N SER A 91 -12.01 -7.99 8.89
CA SER A 91 -10.84 -7.33 9.49
C SER A 91 -10.32 -6.17 8.65
N THR A 92 -10.20 -5.00 9.30
CA THR A 92 -9.57 -3.79 8.77
C THR A 92 -8.37 -3.34 9.61
N GLU A 93 -7.90 -4.18 10.55
CA GLU A 93 -6.91 -3.78 11.55
C GLU A 93 -5.54 -3.45 10.93
N VAL A 94 -5.09 -4.20 9.92
CA VAL A 94 -3.83 -3.91 9.22
C VAL A 94 -3.89 -2.55 8.55
N SER A 95 -4.99 -2.25 7.86
CA SER A 95 -5.22 -0.96 7.20
C SER A 95 -5.20 0.20 8.20
N LYS A 96 -5.84 0.06 9.36
CA LYS A 96 -5.83 1.07 10.43
C LYS A 96 -4.43 1.29 11.01
N THR A 97 -3.67 0.22 11.22
CA THR A 97 -2.30 0.31 11.75
C THR A 97 -1.38 1.08 10.80
N ILE A 98 -1.53 0.86 9.51
CA ILE A 98 -0.76 1.59 8.49
C ILE A 98 -1.20 3.05 8.42
N SER A 99 -2.53 3.30 8.40
CA SER A 99 -3.08 4.65 8.15
C SER A 99 -2.87 5.63 9.29
N HIS A 100 -2.89 5.19 10.55
CA HIS A 100 -3.02 6.10 11.69
C HIS A 100 -2.04 5.86 12.84
N GLY A 101 -1.04 5.01 12.70
CA GLY A 101 -0.25 4.68 13.87
C GLY A 101 1.22 4.35 13.65
N MET A 102 1.65 4.16 12.43
CA MET A 102 3.00 3.67 12.17
C MET A 102 3.96 4.75 11.68
N PHE A 103 3.44 5.77 10.99
CA PHE A 103 4.23 6.83 10.35
C PHE A 103 3.71 8.20 10.73
N ASP A 104 4.59 9.22 10.65
CA ASP A 104 4.20 10.62 10.81
C ASP A 104 3.24 11.06 9.69
N ASP A 105 2.23 11.87 10.05
CA ASP A 105 1.22 12.36 9.10
C ASP A 105 1.84 13.13 7.92
N THR A 106 2.93 13.86 8.16
CA THR A 106 3.68 14.59 7.12
C THR A 106 4.32 13.66 6.08
N VAL A 107 4.64 12.42 6.45
CA VAL A 107 5.19 11.40 5.56
C VAL A 107 4.09 10.76 4.73
N ILE A 108 2.89 10.64 5.31
CA ILE A 108 1.72 10.07 4.63
C ILE A 108 1.21 11.00 3.52
N GLU A 109 1.32 12.33 3.67
CA GLU A 109 0.93 13.29 2.62
C GLU A 109 1.80 13.20 1.36
N ALA A 110 3.06 12.75 1.47
CA ALA A 110 3.94 12.46 0.34
C ALA A 110 3.71 11.07 -0.28
N ALA A 111 2.67 10.40 0.10
CA ALA A 111 2.53 8.95 0.23
C ALA A 111 2.38 8.07 -1.02
N PRO A 112 1.85 8.45 -2.19
CA PRO A 112 1.63 7.45 -3.24
C PRO A 112 2.92 6.75 -3.67
N ALA A 113 4.03 7.49 -3.76
CA ALA A 113 5.33 6.93 -4.14
C ALA A 113 5.91 6.01 -3.05
N LEU A 114 5.75 6.38 -1.76
CA LEU A 114 6.19 5.58 -0.63
C LEU A 114 5.39 4.28 -0.51
N ILE A 115 4.07 4.36 -0.67
CA ILE A 115 3.20 3.19 -0.66
C ILE A 115 3.56 2.26 -1.82
N PHE A 116 3.76 2.82 -3.02
CA PHE A 116 4.21 2.04 -4.18
C PHE A 116 5.55 1.33 -3.90
N ALA A 117 6.55 2.04 -3.37
CA ALA A 117 7.86 1.47 -3.06
C ALA A 117 7.76 0.36 -2.00
N GLY A 118 6.96 0.58 -0.95
CA GLY A 118 6.72 -0.41 0.10
C GLY A 118 6.03 -1.67 -0.43
N LEU A 119 4.98 -1.51 -1.24
CA LEU A 119 4.27 -2.62 -1.88
C LEU A 119 5.19 -3.38 -2.85
N ALA A 120 5.96 -2.68 -3.68
CA ALA A 120 6.92 -3.30 -4.58
C ALA A 120 7.96 -4.13 -3.83
N GLY A 121 8.51 -3.60 -2.73
CA GLY A 121 9.43 -4.33 -1.86
C GLY A 121 8.79 -5.58 -1.26
N ALA A 122 7.56 -5.49 -0.79
CA ALA A 122 6.81 -6.62 -0.24
C ALA A 122 6.51 -7.70 -1.29
N ILE A 123 6.13 -7.30 -2.51
CA ILE A 123 5.90 -8.22 -3.63
C ILE A 123 7.21 -8.96 -3.98
N LEU A 124 8.30 -8.21 -4.11
CA LEU A 124 9.60 -8.81 -4.40
C LEU A 124 10.03 -9.82 -3.32
N TRP A 125 9.81 -9.49 -2.04
CA TRP A 125 10.07 -10.41 -0.94
C TRP A 125 9.20 -11.67 -1.00
N ASN A 126 7.88 -11.50 -1.22
CA ASN A 126 6.96 -12.63 -1.34
C ASN A 126 7.34 -13.55 -2.51
N LEU A 127 7.69 -12.97 -3.66
CA LEU A 127 8.13 -13.76 -4.82
C LEU A 127 9.47 -14.47 -4.56
N ALA A 128 10.43 -13.80 -3.92
CA ALA A 128 11.71 -14.39 -3.58
C ALA A 128 11.53 -15.58 -2.60
N THR A 129 10.79 -15.38 -1.51
CA THR A 129 10.54 -16.45 -0.54
C THR A 129 9.75 -17.60 -1.14
N TRP A 130 8.80 -17.32 -2.03
CA TRP A 130 8.07 -18.34 -2.76
C TRP A 130 8.99 -19.15 -3.70
N LEU A 131 9.86 -18.49 -4.46
CA LEU A 131 10.81 -19.15 -5.37
C LEU A 131 11.79 -20.05 -4.61
N PHE A 132 12.21 -19.65 -3.41
CA PHE A 132 13.11 -20.44 -2.57
C PHE A 132 12.39 -21.46 -1.66
N GLY A 133 11.05 -21.52 -1.73
CA GLY A 133 10.27 -22.42 -0.87
C GLY A 133 10.34 -22.08 0.61
N LEU A 134 10.61 -20.82 0.96
CA LEU A 134 10.71 -20.36 2.34
C LEU A 134 9.36 -19.88 2.85
N PRO A 135 8.82 -20.43 3.95
CA PRO A 135 7.62 -19.90 4.56
C PRO A 135 7.88 -18.50 5.10
N SER A 136 7.04 -17.54 4.70
CA SER A 136 7.17 -16.14 5.09
C SER A 136 5.78 -15.55 5.36
N SER A 137 5.74 -14.46 6.12
CA SER A 137 4.51 -13.70 6.37
C SER A 137 4.44 -12.51 5.41
N SER A 138 3.42 -12.47 4.58
CA SER A 138 3.18 -11.38 3.64
C SER A 138 2.87 -10.06 4.35
N SER A 139 2.19 -10.11 5.51
CA SER A 139 1.93 -8.91 6.33
C SER A 139 3.24 -8.32 6.86
N HIS A 140 4.18 -9.15 7.35
CA HIS A 140 5.50 -8.66 7.78
C HIS A 140 6.33 -8.14 6.61
N ALA A 141 6.20 -8.75 5.43
CA ALA A 141 6.83 -8.24 4.20
C ALA A 141 6.30 -6.85 3.84
N LEU A 142 4.97 -6.63 3.95
CA LEU A 142 4.35 -5.33 3.71
C LEU A 142 4.85 -4.27 4.70
N PHE A 143 4.84 -4.57 6.00
CA PHE A 143 5.35 -3.66 7.02
C PHE A 143 6.84 -3.35 6.82
N GLY A 144 7.65 -4.36 6.54
CA GLY A 144 9.07 -4.18 6.26
C GLY A 144 9.33 -3.32 5.03
N GLY A 145 8.58 -3.54 3.96
CA GLY A 145 8.64 -2.73 2.74
C GLY A 145 8.29 -1.27 2.98
N LEU A 146 7.19 -1.00 3.71
CA LEU A 146 6.77 0.36 4.04
C LEU A 146 7.74 1.06 4.98
N ILE A 147 8.19 0.38 6.05
CA ILE A 147 9.21 0.91 6.97
C ILE A 147 10.49 1.25 6.19
N GLY A 148 10.95 0.35 5.33
CA GLY A 148 12.13 0.58 4.50
C GLY A 148 11.97 1.80 3.57
N ALA A 149 10.83 1.95 2.90
CA ALA A 149 10.54 3.09 2.05
C ALA A 149 10.55 4.41 2.84
N VAL A 150 9.92 4.44 4.03
CA VAL A 150 9.87 5.62 4.89
C VAL A 150 11.25 5.96 5.45
N VAL A 151 12.02 4.98 5.91
CA VAL A 151 13.39 5.21 6.42
C VAL A 151 14.29 5.82 5.35
N VAL A 152 14.17 5.39 4.10
CA VAL A 152 14.94 5.95 2.99
C VAL A 152 14.49 7.38 2.65
N ALA A 153 13.20 7.68 2.70
CA ALA A 153 12.65 8.96 2.29
C ALA A 153 12.69 10.03 3.39
N ALA A 154 12.38 9.66 4.63
CA ALA A 154 12.20 10.57 5.77
C ALA A 154 13.15 10.29 6.95
N GLY A 155 13.98 9.26 6.85
CA GLY A 155 14.86 8.85 7.92
C GLY A 155 14.16 7.97 8.97
N VAL A 156 14.95 7.54 9.96
CA VAL A 156 14.50 6.65 11.05
C VAL A 156 13.43 7.31 11.93
N GLN A 157 13.42 8.63 11.99
CA GLN A 157 12.48 9.43 12.78
C GLN A 157 11.06 9.43 12.20
N GLY A 158 10.88 9.18 10.89
CA GLY A 158 9.57 9.09 10.24
C GLY A 158 8.76 7.85 10.63
N VAL A 159 9.32 6.95 11.45
CA VAL A 159 8.68 5.71 11.89
C VAL A 159 8.39 5.75 13.37
N HIS A 160 7.16 5.49 13.76
CA HIS A 160 6.76 5.34 15.16
C HIS A 160 7.16 3.96 15.70
N TRP A 161 8.40 3.81 16.15
CA TRP A 161 8.98 2.55 16.60
C TRP A 161 8.21 1.89 17.75
N GLY A 162 7.57 2.68 18.62
CA GLY A 162 6.70 2.17 19.68
C GLY A 162 5.52 1.37 19.11
N THR A 163 4.91 1.85 18.03
CA THR A 163 3.83 1.15 17.33
C THR A 163 4.37 -0.10 16.62
N VAL A 164 5.52 -0.01 15.97
CA VAL A 164 6.14 -1.16 15.30
C VAL A 164 6.43 -2.28 16.32
N ILE A 165 7.00 -1.95 17.47
CA ILE A 165 7.31 -2.93 18.50
C ILE A 165 6.01 -3.54 19.08
N SER A 166 5.03 -2.72 19.44
CA SER A 166 3.82 -3.19 20.12
C SER A 166 2.82 -3.89 19.22
N LYS A 167 2.73 -3.50 17.94
CA LYS A 167 1.73 -4.02 17.01
C LYS A 167 2.26 -5.06 16.02
N ILE A 168 3.58 -5.12 15.83
CA ILE A 168 4.20 -6.03 14.85
C ILE A 168 5.17 -6.99 15.55
N ILE A 169 6.22 -6.49 16.20
CA ILE A 169 7.29 -7.34 16.74
C ILE A 169 6.78 -8.19 17.90
N LEU A 170 6.11 -7.57 18.87
CA LEU A 170 5.62 -8.28 20.05
C LEU A 170 4.60 -9.38 19.70
N PRO A 171 3.56 -9.12 18.89
CA PRO A 171 2.67 -10.18 18.42
C PRO A 171 3.39 -11.28 17.62
N ALA A 172 4.37 -10.92 16.79
CA ALA A 172 5.13 -11.89 16.00
C ALA A 172 5.93 -12.88 16.87
N VAL A 173 6.45 -12.42 18.02
CA VAL A 173 7.17 -13.27 18.97
C VAL A 173 6.20 -14.11 19.81
N ILE A 174 5.07 -13.54 20.21
CA ILE A 174 4.09 -14.21 21.08
C ILE A 174 3.24 -15.23 20.31
N ALA A 175 2.85 -14.94 19.07
CA ALA A 175 1.94 -15.77 18.29
C ALA A 175 2.40 -17.24 18.13
N PRO A 176 3.66 -17.56 17.84
CA PRO A 176 4.11 -18.96 17.75
C PRO A 176 3.97 -19.71 19.07
N VAL A 177 4.21 -19.05 20.20
CA VAL A 177 4.09 -19.67 21.53
C VAL A 177 2.61 -19.97 21.83
N VAL A 178 1.73 -18.99 21.62
CA VAL A 178 0.28 -19.15 21.82
C VAL A 178 -0.28 -20.24 20.89
N ALA A 179 0.08 -20.20 19.62
CA ALA A 179 -0.35 -21.20 18.65
C ALA A 179 0.17 -22.61 18.98
N GLY A 180 1.42 -22.71 19.41
CA GLY A 180 2.01 -23.99 19.83
C GLY A 180 1.32 -24.58 21.06
N VAL A 181 1.04 -23.76 22.07
CA VAL A 181 0.30 -24.19 23.26
C VAL A 181 -1.13 -24.62 22.88
N ALA A 182 -1.83 -23.82 22.08
CA ALA A 182 -3.18 -24.17 21.63
C ALA A 182 -3.22 -25.48 20.85
N ALA A 183 -2.28 -25.69 19.94
CA ALA A 183 -2.17 -26.93 19.17
C ALA A 183 -1.87 -28.14 20.06
N ALA A 184 -0.94 -28.00 21.03
CA ALA A 184 -0.61 -29.06 21.97
C ALA A 184 -1.82 -29.45 22.84
N LEU A 185 -2.58 -28.47 23.34
CA LEU A 185 -3.81 -28.71 24.11
C LEU A 185 -4.88 -29.38 23.25
N ALA A 186 -5.12 -28.89 22.03
CA ALA A 186 -6.09 -29.50 21.12
C ALA A 186 -5.74 -30.96 20.83
N THR A 187 -4.47 -31.28 20.59
CA THR A 187 -3.98 -32.64 20.34
C THR A 187 -4.09 -33.52 21.58
N ALA A 188 -3.91 -32.97 22.78
CA ALA A 188 -4.03 -33.73 24.03
C ALA A 188 -5.47 -34.05 24.40
N LEU A 189 -6.44 -33.28 23.91
CA LEU A 189 -7.87 -33.43 24.17
C LEU A 189 -8.62 -34.28 23.11
N ALA A 190 -7.99 -34.52 21.95
CA ALA A 190 -8.53 -35.33 20.86
C ALA A 190 -8.20 -36.81 21.01
#